data_1eb17021ae0e92c6a5c675b31fdcc685
#
_entry.id   1eb17021ae0e92c6a5c675b31fdcc685
#
_cell.length_a   1.000
_cell.length_b   1.000
_cell.length_c   1.000
_cell.angle_alpha   90.00
_cell.angle_beta   90.00
_cell.angle_gamma   90.00
#
_symmetry.space_group_name_H-M   'P 1'
#
loop_
_entity.id
_entity.type
_entity.pdbx_description
1 polymer ?
#
loop_
_entity_poly.entity_id
_entity_poly.type
_entity_poly.pdbx_seq_one_letter_code
_entity_poly.pdbx_strand_id
1 'polypeptide(L)'
;MGNFKRGLLVSLSLVVSIPTFATNAFAEETYVENDKTITVFTEPEELESFKADFGEVENAELTSVTMVRSNEDVVEGFIDDFSVVPAGVAAAPSFFSIKNVRKTKGCGSTEIRRSTYFHPGSTMTVTQGLSATVSASGGISKGTVAADLGISLTKSYTVSDAQQIVVPKGKRKTVKAFSELDIWNYNVYLGPVKRGTGSATKPVGVCFAEYLQ
;
A
#
# COMPACT_ATOMS: atom_id res chain seq x y z
N MET A 1 -10.74 -6.51 -78.71
CA MET A 1 -10.81 -7.81 -78.01
C MET A 1 -9.47 -8.00 -77.33
N GLY A 2 -9.32 -7.61 -76.10
CA GLY A 2 -8.07 -7.70 -75.34
C GLY A 2 -8.29 -8.50 -74.09
N ASN A 3 -7.63 -9.66 -74.01
CA ASN A 3 -7.69 -10.59 -72.87
C ASN A 3 -6.79 -10.08 -71.73
N PHE A 4 -7.42 -9.71 -70.61
CA PHE A 4 -6.76 -9.35 -69.37
C PHE A 4 -6.49 -10.66 -68.59
N LYS A 5 -5.22 -11.09 -68.54
CA LYS A 5 -4.80 -12.18 -67.65
C LYS A 5 -4.65 -11.63 -66.22
N ARG A 6 -5.51 -12.08 -65.29
CA ARG A 6 -5.41 -11.82 -63.86
C ARG A 6 -4.30 -12.72 -63.25
N GLY A 7 -3.20 -12.10 -62.86
CA GLY A 7 -2.18 -12.75 -62.08
C GLY A 7 -2.63 -12.88 -60.60
N LEU A 8 -2.66 -14.13 -60.11
CA LEU A 8 -2.96 -14.45 -58.71
C LEU A 8 -1.67 -14.30 -57.88
N LEU A 9 -1.59 -13.23 -57.11
CA LEU A 9 -0.51 -13.04 -56.12
C LEU A 9 -0.87 -13.85 -54.84
N VAL A 10 -0.19 -14.95 -54.66
CA VAL A 10 -0.23 -15.73 -53.40
C VAL A 10 0.74 -15.06 -52.44
N SER A 11 0.22 -14.32 -51.48
CA SER A 11 1.02 -13.80 -50.35
C SER A 11 1.26 -14.92 -49.34
N LEU A 12 2.49 -15.37 -49.27
CA LEU A 12 2.95 -16.33 -48.28
C LEU A 12 3.15 -15.56 -46.93
N SER A 13 2.16 -15.65 -46.04
CA SER A 13 2.26 -15.09 -44.70
C SER A 13 3.15 -16.00 -43.83
N LEU A 14 4.37 -15.57 -43.58
CA LEU A 14 5.28 -16.23 -42.64
C LEU A 14 4.77 -15.97 -41.23
N VAL A 15 4.10 -16.93 -40.61
CA VAL A 15 3.73 -16.90 -39.21
C VAL A 15 4.99 -17.19 -38.39
N VAL A 16 5.65 -16.13 -37.91
CA VAL A 16 6.70 -16.25 -36.92
C VAL A 16 6.03 -16.50 -35.57
N SER A 17 6.00 -17.75 -35.12
CA SER A 17 5.64 -18.10 -33.74
C SER A 17 6.76 -17.65 -32.81
N ILE A 18 6.60 -16.49 -32.18
CA ILE A 18 7.45 -16.07 -31.07
C ILE A 18 7.06 -16.96 -29.90
N PRO A 19 8.00 -17.72 -29.27
CA PRO A 19 7.72 -18.40 -28.01
C PRO A 19 7.44 -17.31 -26.98
N THR A 20 6.19 -17.16 -26.56
CA THR A 20 5.85 -16.42 -25.37
C THR A 20 6.43 -17.18 -24.19
N PHE A 21 7.59 -16.74 -23.71
CA PHE A 21 7.97 -17.04 -22.35
C PHE A 21 6.86 -16.45 -21.47
N ALA A 22 6.04 -17.33 -20.90
CA ALA A 22 5.16 -16.96 -19.82
C ALA A 22 6.07 -16.54 -18.65
N THR A 23 6.41 -15.26 -18.58
CA THR A 23 6.76 -14.65 -17.33
C THR A 23 5.52 -14.85 -16.46
N ASN A 24 5.66 -15.54 -15.35
CA ASN A 24 4.65 -15.56 -14.30
C ASN A 24 4.42 -14.09 -13.91
N ALA A 25 3.52 -13.43 -14.61
CA ALA A 25 2.99 -12.15 -14.21
C ALA A 25 2.16 -12.48 -12.97
N PHE A 26 2.66 -12.11 -11.80
CA PHE A 26 1.88 -12.08 -10.58
C PHE A 26 0.57 -11.37 -10.91
N ALA A 27 -0.55 -11.98 -10.57
CA ALA A 27 -1.87 -11.44 -10.89
C ALA A 27 -2.28 -10.40 -9.85
N GLU A 28 -1.42 -9.38 -9.66
CA GLU A 28 -1.76 -8.16 -8.97
C GLU A 28 -2.71 -7.37 -9.88
N GLU A 29 -3.99 -7.30 -9.53
CA GLU A 29 -4.95 -6.48 -10.24
C GLU A 29 -4.99 -5.09 -9.60
N THR A 30 -4.52 -4.07 -10.32
CA THR A 30 -4.57 -2.68 -9.86
C THR A 30 -5.50 -1.87 -10.76
N TYR A 31 -6.47 -1.19 -10.16
CA TYR A 31 -7.40 -0.29 -10.87
C TYR A 31 -7.69 0.97 -10.04
N VAL A 32 -8.26 2.00 -10.69
CA VAL A 32 -8.63 3.26 -10.04
C VAL A 32 -10.15 3.38 -10.05
N GLU A 33 -10.74 3.62 -8.90
CA GLU A 33 -12.16 3.83 -8.71
C GLU A 33 -12.41 4.95 -7.68
N ASN A 34 -13.23 5.95 -8.04
CA ASN A 34 -13.62 7.06 -7.14
C ASN A 34 -12.42 7.74 -6.45
N ASP A 35 -11.39 8.11 -7.22
CA ASP A 35 -10.14 8.72 -6.75
C ASP A 35 -9.34 7.85 -5.77
N LYS A 36 -9.54 6.53 -5.80
CA LYS A 36 -8.78 5.55 -5.05
C LYS A 36 -8.04 4.60 -5.98
N THR A 37 -6.83 4.25 -5.60
CA THR A 37 -6.11 3.14 -6.21
C THR A 37 -6.37 1.89 -5.41
N ILE A 38 -6.95 0.87 -6.06
CA ILE A 38 -7.27 -0.42 -5.46
C ILE A 38 -6.34 -1.46 -6.05
N THR A 39 -5.67 -2.20 -5.19
CA THR A 39 -4.78 -3.30 -5.58
C THR A 39 -5.26 -4.57 -4.89
N VAL A 40 -5.54 -5.61 -5.66
CA VAL A 40 -6.06 -6.89 -5.16
C VAL A 40 -5.02 -7.99 -5.39
N PHE A 41 -4.72 -8.73 -4.35
CA PHE A 41 -3.82 -9.88 -4.34
C PHE A 41 -4.64 -11.13 -4.06
N THR A 42 -4.56 -12.13 -4.93
CA THR A 42 -5.29 -13.39 -4.81
C THR A 42 -4.40 -14.62 -5.01
N GLU A 43 -3.21 -14.42 -5.55
CA GLU A 43 -2.29 -15.53 -5.82
C GLU A 43 -1.70 -16.09 -4.51
N PRO A 44 -1.63 -17.42 -4.34
CA PRO A 44 -1.17 -18.05 -3.10
C PRO A 44 0.24 -17.60 -2.67
N GLU A 45 1.15 -17.40 -3.64
CA GLU A 45 2.54 -16.98 -3.37
C GLU A 45 2.60 -15.56 -2.79
N GLU A 46 1.74 -14.66 -3.28
CA GLU A 46 1.64 -13.29 -2.76
C GLU A 46 0.99 -13.27 -1.39
N LEU A 47 -0.12 -14.02 -1.22
CA LEU A 47 -0.85 -14.13 0.03
C LEU A 47 0.03 -14.68 1.16
N GLU A 48 0.98 -15.56 0.85
CA GLU A 48 1.91 -16.10 1.84
C GLU A 48 2.76 -15.01 2.49
N SER A 49 3.15 -13.99 1.72
CA SER A 49 3.92 -12.85 2.24
C SER A 49 3.14 -12.02 3.26
N PHE A 50 1.81 -11.98 3.16
CA PHE A 50 0.94 -11.23 4.07
C PHE A 50 0.58 -12.00 5.34
N LYS A 51 0.70 -13.33 5.36
CA LYS A 51 0.32 -14.16 6.53
C LYS A 51 1.11 -13.81 7.78
N ALA A 52 2.40 -13.48 7.61
CA ALA A 52 3.25 -13.08 8.72
C ALA A 52 2.79 -11.78 9.39
N ASP A 53 2.27 -10.82 8.60
CA ASP A 53 1.86 -9.51 9.07
C ASP A 53 0.44 -9.52 9.66
N PHE A 54 -0.49 -10.29 9.05
CA PHE A 54 -1.91 -10.27 9.42
C PHE A 54 -2.29 -11.34 10.45
N GLY A 55 -1.39 -12.31 10.69
CA GLY A 55 -1.66 -13.46 11.54
C GLY A 55 -2.78 -14.35 10.99
N GLU A 56 -2.91 -15.52 11.57
CA GLU A 56 -3.88 -16.53 11.18
C GLU A 56 -5.29 -16.24 11.71
N VAL A 57 -6.28 -16.85 11.09
CA VAL A 57 -7.64 -17.03 11.60
C VAL A 57 -7.89 -18.53 11.71
N GLU A 58 -8.29 -18.99 12.89
CA GLU A 58 -8.48 -20.40 13.17
C GLU A 58 -9.46 -21.05 12.18
N ASN A 59 -9.04 -22.16 11.55
CA ASN A 59 -9.80 -22.91 10.55
C ASN A 59 -10.25 -22.06 9.34
N ALA A 60 -9.44 -21.08 8.94
CA ALA A 60 -9.71 -20.23 7.79
C ALA A 60 -8.46 -20.05 6.93
N GLU A 61 -8.67 -19.93 5.64
CA GLU A 61 -7.64 -19.66 4.64
C GLU A 61 -7.70 -18.19 4.21
N LEU A 62 -6.55 -17.52 4.13
CA LEU A 62 -6.43 -16.19 3.54
C LEU A 62 -6.64 -16.32 2.02
N THR A 63 -7.71 -15.73 1.50
CA THR A 63 -8.13 -15.86 0.10
C THR A 63 -7.89 -14.60 -0.73
N SER A 64 -7.83 -13.44 -0.10
CA SER A 64 -7.50 -12.20 -0.78
C SER A 64 -6.99 -11.14 0.18
N VAL A 65 -6.17 -10.23 -0.36
CA VAL A 65 -5.78 -8.98 0.29
C VAL A 65 -6.11 -7.84 -0.66
N THR A 66 -6.89 -6.87 -0.20
CA THR A 66 -7.23 -5.67 -0.97
C THR A 66 -6.61 -4.46 -0.30
N MET A 67 -5.74 -3.76 -0.99
CA MET A 67 -5.18 -2.48 -0.56
C MET A 67 -5.95 -1.35 -1.24
N VAL A 68 -6.47 -0.43 -0.46
CA VAL A 68 -7.25 0.72 -0.94
C VAL A 68 -6.59 1.99 -0.49
N ARG A 69 -6.02 2.71 -1.42
CA ARG A 69 -5.32 3.98 -1.21
C ARG A 69 -6.16 5.14 -1.71
N SER A 70 -6.35 6.17 -0.90
CA SER A 70 -6.89 7.44 -1.36
C SER A 70 -5.86 8.15 -2.24
N ASN A 71 -6.27 8.58 -3.45
CA ASN A 71 -5.45 9.39 -4.34
C ASN A 71 -5.53 10.89 -3.98
N GLU A 72 -6.53 11.28 -3.20
CA GLU A 72 -6.51 12.59 -2.57
C GLU A 72 -5.37 12.62 -1.55
N ASP A 73 -4.56 13.66 -1.59
CA ASP A 73 -3.72 14.01 -0.44
C ASP A 73 -4.65 14.06 0.76
N VAL A 74 -4.48 13.08 1.67
CA VAL A 74 -5.34 12.88 2.86
C VAL A 74 -5.72 14.26 3.37
N VAL A 75 -7.02 14.60 3.30
CA VAL A 75 -7.50 15.91 3.75
C VAL A 75 -6.93 16.13 5.14
N GLU A 76 -5.98 17.03 5.22
CA GLU A 76 -5.31 17.37 6.46
C GLU A 76 -6.37 17.99 7.37
N GLY A 77 -6.97 17.16 8.20
CA GLY A 77 -7.89 17.62 9.23
C GLY A 77 -7.12 18.58 10.13
N PHE A 78 -7.33 19.86 9.95
CA PHE A 78 -6.92 20.87 10.93
C PHE A 78 -7.65 20.53 12.22
N ILE A 79 -6.95 19.94 13.16
CA ILE A 79 -7.38 20.02 14.55
C ILE A 79 -7.03 21.46 14.94
N ASP A 80 -8.08 22.28 15.08
CA ASP A 80 -8.00 23.60 15.71
C ASP A 80 -7.64 23.43 17.20
N ASP A 81 -6.38 23.11 17.46
CA ASP A 81 -5.76 23.42 18.75
C ASP A 81 -4.45 24.16 18.44
N PHE A 82 -4.60 25.46 18.37
CA PHE A 82 -3.55 26.43 18.09
C PHE A 82 -2.67 26.57 19.34
N SER A 83 -1.87 25.54 19.61
CA SER A 83 -0.69 25.72 20.43
C SER A 83 0.35 26.39 19.55
N VAL A 84 0.39 27.70 19.63
CA VAL A 84 1.43 28.54 19.04
C VAL A 84 2.79 27.98 19.46
N VAL A 85 3.42 27.21 18.59
CA VAL A 85 4.85 26.99 18.67
C VAL A 85 5.48 28.32 18.28
N PRO A 86 6.22 28.98 19.18
CA PRO A 86 6.83 30.25 18.84
C PRO A 86 7.75 30.06 17.64
N ALA A 87 7.44 30.77 16.56
CA ALA A 87 8.33 30.94 15.44
C ALA A 87 9.63 31.56 15.95
N GLY A 88 10.71 30.79 16.02
CA GLY A 88 11.99 31.39 16.44
C GLY A 88 13.05 30.43 16.96
N VAL A 89 12.87 29.13 16.96
CA VAL A 89 14.00 28.24 17.13
C VAL A 89 14.41 27.80 15.73
N ALA A 90 15.29 28.54 15.09
CA ALA A 90 16.05 28.05 13.94
C ALA A 90 16.68 26.73 14.42
N ALA A 91 16.25 25.60 13.85
CA ALA A 91 16.87 24.32 14.13
C ALA A 91 18.37 24.51 13.88
N ALA A 92 19.19 24.31 14.91
CA ALA A 92 20.64 24.36 14.76
C ALA A 92 21.01 23.46 13.56
N PRO A 93 21.94 23.84 12.68
CA PRO A 93 22.25 23.08 11.51
C PRO A 93 22.58 21.64 11.93
N SER A 94 21.69 20.72 11.62
CA SER A 94 21.87 19.33 11.94
C SER A 94 22.98 18.81 11.04
N PHE A 95 24.13 18.43 11.62
CA PHE A 95 25.18 17.73 10.88
C PHE A 95 24.74 16.33 10.42
N PHE A 96 23.56 15.90 10.87
CA PHE A 96 22.94 14.67 10.45
C PHE A 96 22.11 14.86 9.18
N SER A 97 22.15 13.87 8.31
CA SER A 97 21.34 13.80 7.09
C SER A 97 20.87 12.37 6.84
N ILE A 98 19.76 12.23 6.14
CA ILE A 98 19.31 10.94 5.62
C ILE A 98 19.72 10.80 4.16
N LYS A 99 20.13 9.59 3.76
CA LYS A 99 20.50 9.24 2.38
C LYS A 99 20.01 7.84 2.05
N ASN A 100 20.05 7.50 0.75
CA ASN A 100 19.59 6.20 0.24
C ASN A 100 18.15 5.91 0.67
N VAL A 101 17.28 6.91 0.59
CA VAL A 101 15.87 6.80 0.93
C VAL A 101 15.19 5.91 -0.10
N ARG A 102 14.59 4.81 0.37
CA ARG A 102 13.76 3.91 -0.45
C ARG A 102 12.33 3.97 0.08
N LYS A 103 11.39 4.31 -0.79
CA LYS A 103 9.96 4.31 -0.50
C LYS A 103 9.34 3.01 -1.03
N THR A 104 8.57 2.33 -0.18
CA THR A 104 7.76 1.16 -0.53
C THR A 104 6.33 1.35 -0.01
N LYS A 105 5.43 0.50 -0.45
CA LYS A 105 4.06 0.42 0.05
C LYS A 105 3.91 -0.88 0.84
N GLY A 106 2.98 -0.93 1.79
CA GLY A 106 2.68 -2.14 2.53
C GLY A 106 1.52 -1.96 3.48
N CYS A 107 1.09 -3.05 4.08
CA CYS A 107 0.07 -3.02 5.12
C CYS A 107 0.72 -3.00 6.51
N GLY A 108 0.10 -2.30 7.45
CA GLY A 108 0.51 -2.34 8.85
C GLY A 108 0.11 -3.67 9.49
N SER A 109 0.80 -4.06 10.55
CA SER A 109 0.52 -5.28 11.32
C SER A 109 -0.52 -5.09 12.44
N THR A 110 -0.89 -3.85 12.75
CA THR A 110 -1.90 -3.56 13.77
C THR A 110 -3.30 -3.65 13.18
N GLU A 111 -4.10 -4.59 13.69
CA GLU A 111 -5.50 -4.76 13.30
C GLU A 111 -6.33 -3.56 13.76
N ILE A 112 -7.02 -2.89 12.82
CA ILE A 112 -7.93 -1.79 13.08
C ILE A 112 -9.33 -2.32 13.42
N ARG A 113 -9.78 -3.31 12.64
CA ARG A 113 -11.12 -3.88 12.75
C ARG A 113 -11.13 -5.34 12.29
N ARG A 114 -12.01 -6.15 12.94
CA ARG A 114 -12.31 -7.52 12.51
C ARG A 114 -13.83 -7.72 12.51
N SER A 115 -14.34 -8.43 11.51
CA SER A 115 -15.74 -8.83 11.44
C SER A 115 -15.89 -10.17 10.70
N THR A 116 -16.86 -10.97 11.08
CA THR A 116 -17.20 -12.23 10.40
C THR A 116 -18.58 -12.11 9.77
N TYR A 117 -18.68 -12.51 8.51
CA TYR A 117 -19.86 -12.39 7.68
C TYR A 117 -20.35 -13.78 7.25
N PHE A 118 -21.68 -13.96 7.26
CA PHE A 118 -22.37 -15.22 6.94
C PHE A 118 -23.24 -15.09 5.68
N HIS A 119 -23.46 -13.87 5.21
CA HIS A 119 -24.36 -13.57 4.10
C HIS A 119 -23.64 -12.75 3.03
N PRO A 120 -23.94 -12.96 1.73
CA PRO A 120 -23.42 -12.13 0.65
C PRO A 120 -23.97 -10.70 0.73
N GLY A 121 -23.21 -9.74 0.19
CA GLY A 121 -23.65 -8.34 0.11
C GLY A 121 -23.43 -7.53 1.39
N SER A 122 -22.71 -8.05 2.36
CA SER A 122 -22.28 -7.30 3.54
C SER A 122 -21.16 -6.32 3.17
N THR A 123 -21.06 -5.22 3.91
CA THR A 123 -19.99 -4.23 3.71
C THR A 123 -19.23 -4.04 5.01
N MET A 124 -17.90 -4.06 4.95
CA MET A 124 -17.05 -3.64 6.05
C MET A 124 -16.64 -2.19 5.84
N THR A 125 -17.06 -1.29 6.72
CA THR A 125 -16.62 0.10 6.70
C THR A 125 -15.62 0.33 7.82
N VAL A 126 -14.51 0.99 7.49
CA VAL A 126 -13.45 1.37 8.42
C VAL A 126 -13.25 2.87 8.34
N THR A 127 -13.15 3.54 9.50
CA THR A 127 -12.72 4.94 9.60
C THR A 127 -11.88 5.03 10.85
N GLN A 128 -10.60 5.37 10.71
CA GLN A 128 -9.64 5.39 11.81
C GLN A 128 -8.63 6.52 11.65
N GLY A 129 -8.45 7.29 12.70
CA GLY A 129 -7.35 8.24 12.82
C GLY A 129 -6.07 7.52 13.26
N LEU A 130 -4.99 7.70 12.52
CA LEU A 130 -3.70 7.06 12.74
C LEU A 130 -2.58 8.09 12.68
N SER A 131 -1.47 7.86 13.36
CA SER A 131 -0.31 8.75 13.32
C SER A 131 0.81 8.15 12.48
N ALA A 132 1.57 9.01 11.81
CA ALA A 132 2.83 8.61 11.21
C ALA A 132 3.86 8.27 12.29
N THR A 133 4.77 7.36 11.96
CA THR A 133 5.85 6.97 12.89
C THR A 133 7.21 7.16 12.24
N VAL A 134 8.21 7.46 13.06
CA VAL A 134 9.63 7.53 12.66
C VAL A 134 10.46 6.75 13.67
N SER A 135 11.24 5.81 13.18
CA SER A 135 12.25 5.08 13.93
C SER A 135 13.62 5.41 13.33
N ALA A 136 14.50 5.97 14.12
CA ALA A 136 15.84 6.35 13.67
C ALA A 136 16.89 5.95 14.71
N SER A 137 18.05 5.49 14.23
CA SER A 137 19.26 5.27 15.01
C SER A 137 20.34 6.26 14.62
N GLY A 138 21.48 6.24 15.32
CA GLY A 138 22.65 7.04 14.97
C GLY A 138 22.63 8.50 15.42
N GLY A 139 21.67 8.91 16.27
CA GLY A 139 21.65 10.22 16.91
C GLY A 139 20.85 11.32 16.18
N ILE A 140 20.24 11.02 15.04
CA ILE A 140 19.32 11.95 14.36
C ILE A 140 17.98 12.03 15.11
N SER A 141 17.38 13.22 15.19
CA SER A 141 16.06 13.37 15.81
C SER A 141 14.94 12.89 14.87
N LYS A 142 13.86 12.36 15.46
CA LYS A 142 12.66 11.96 14.70
C LYS A 142 12.05 13.14 13.92
N GLY A 143 12.05 14.34 14.53
CA GLY A 143 11.54 15.56 13.90
C GLY A 143 12.35 15.97 12.68
N THR A 144 13.68 15.88 12.72
CA THR A 144 14.54 16.14 11.55
C THR A 144 14.20 15.19 10.39
N VAL A 145 14.11 13.88 10.68
CA VAL A 145 13.75 12.89 9.66
C VAL A 145 12.36 13.15 9.09
N ALA A 146 11.39 13.43 9.93
CA ALA A 146 10.03 13.71 9.50
C ALA A 146 9.97 14.94 8.57
N ALA A 147 10.71 16.00 8.90
CA ALA A 147 10.81 17.20 8.06
C ALA A 147 11.47 16.88 6.70
N ASP A 148 12.59 16.12 6.70
CA ASP A 148 13.29 15.72 5.48
C ASP A 148 12.41 14.85 4.55
N LEU A 149 11.49 14.06 5.12
CA LEU A 149 10.57 13.19 4.37
C LEU A 149 9.22 13.86 4.05
N GLY A 150 8.97 15.08 4.53
CA GLY A 150 7.68 15.77 4.38
C GLY A 150 6.54 15.10 5.14
N ILE A 151 6.84 14.48 6.30
CA ILE A 151 5.87 13.76 7.14
C ILE A 151 5.58 14.60 8.39
N SER A 152 4.31 14.74 8.79
CA SER A 152 3.94 15.33 10.08
C SER A 152 3.78 14.24 11.13
N LEU A 153 4.46 14.36 12.27
CA LEU A 153 4.32 13.45 13.41
C LEU A 153 3.18 13.87 14.36
N THR A 154 2.69 15.09 14.23
CA THR A 154 1.63 15.65 15.10
C THR A 154 0.25 15.57 14.47
N LYS A 155 0.15 15.29 13.18
CA LYS A 155 -1.11 15.13 12.46
C LYS A 155 -1.69 13.73 12.66
N SER A 156 -3.01 13.66 12.77
CA SER A 156 -3.76 12.42 12.61
C SER A 156 -4.12 12.25 11.12
N TYR A 157 -3.77 11.12 10.56
CA TYR A 157 -4.15 10.72 9.19
C TYR A 157 -5.41 9.86 9.29
N THR A 158 -6.54 10.37 8.83
CA THR A 158 -7.78 9.61 8.82
C THR A 158 -7.79 8.72 7.58
N VAL A 159 -7.76 7.40 7.80
CA VAL A 159 -8.00 6.42 6.75
C VAL A 159 -9.46 5.97 6.80
N SER A 160 -10.14 6.02 5.67
CA SER A 160 -11.56 5.64 5.59
C SER A 160 -11.83 4.88 4.30
N ASP A 161 -12.41 3.69 4.44
CA ASP A 161 -12.84 2.90 3.30
C ASP A 161 -13.95 1.92 3.63
N ALA A 162 -14.58 1.37 2.57
CA ALA A 162 -15.65 0.40 2.63
C ALA A 162 -15.41 -0.73 1.61
N GLN A 163 -15.23 -1.95 2.12
CA GLN A 163 -15.07 -3.16 1.30
C GLN A 163 -16.38 -3.92 1.23
N GLN A 164 -16.88 -4.20 0.02
CA GLN A 164 -18.02 -5.09 -0.19
C GLN A 164 -17.55 -6.55 -0.06
N ILE A 165 -18.23 -7.31 0.80
CA ILE A 165 -17.84 -8.68 1.14
C ILE A 165 -18.76 -9.67 0.41
N VAL A 166 -18.15 -10.49 -0.44
CA VAL A 166 -18.83 -11.60 -1.11
C VAL A 166 -18.57 -12.89 -0.31
N VAL A 167 -19.64 -13.46 0.26
CA VAL A 167 -19.57 -14.72 1.02
C VAL A 167 -20.19 -15.83 0.20
N PRO A 168 -19.46 -16.90 -0.16
CA PRO A 168 -20.03 -18.04 -0.86
C PRO A 168 -21.10 -18.75 -0.03
N LYS A 169 -22.09 -19.37 -0.72
CA LYS A 169 -23.19 -20.09 -0.04
C LYS A 169 -22.65 -21.19 0.87
N GLY A 170 -23.09 -21.20 2.12
CA GLY A 170 -22.71 -22.21 3.12
C GLY A 170 -21.31 -22.01 3.71
N LYS A 171 -20.66 -20.88 3.41
CA LYS A 171 -19.37 -20.49 3.96
C LYS A 171 -19.54 -19.30 4.91
N ARG A 172 -18.46 -18.96 5.62
CA ARG A 172 -18.32 -17.72 6.36
C ARG A 172 -17.00 -17.07 5.99
N LYS A 173 -16.97 -15.76 6.02
CA LYS A 173 -15.78 -14.98 5.70
C LYS A 173 -15.43 -14.05 6.85
N THR A 174 -14.23 -14.18 7.40
CA THR A 174 -13.68 -13.23 8.36
C THR A 174 -12.83 -12.22 7.62
N VAL A 175 -13.10 -10.94 7.85
CA VAL A 175 -12.31 -9.84 7.27
C VAL A 175 -11.64 -9.10 8.39
N LYS A 176 -10.32 -8.89 8.24
CA LYS A 176 -9.50 -8.03 9.09
C LYS A 176 -9.12 -6.80 8.30
N ALA A 177 -9.15 -5.63 8.92
CA ALA A 177 -8.69 -4.38 8.33
C ALA A 177 -7.43 -3.88 9.04
N PHE A 178 -6.48 -3.39 8.26
CA PHE A 178 -5.21 -2.82 8.68
C PHE A 178 -4.99 -1.47 7.97
N SER A 179 -4.02 -0.68 8.42
CA SER A 179 -3.63 0.52 7.68
C SER A 179 -2.80 0.17 6.45
N GLU A 180 -3.09 0.79 5.30
CA GLU A 180 -2.11 0.87 4.22
C GLU A 180 -1.12 1.98 4.53
N LEU A 181 0.17 1.71 4.30
CA LEU A 181 1.27 2.57 4.68
C LEU A 181 2.18 2.90 3.49
N ASP A 182 2.58 4.16 3.40
CA ASP A 182 3.85 4.51 2.79
C ASP A 182 4.98 4.22 3.79
N ILE A 183 6.01 3.52 3.35
CA ILE A 183 7.12 3.08 4.19
C ILE A 183 8.42 3.59 3.59
N TRP A 184 9.18 4.36 4.35
CA TRP A 184 10.51 4.82 3.96
C TRP A 184 11.57 4.11 4.78
N ASN A 185 12.57 3.54 4.10
CA ASN A 185 13.79 3.05 4.72
C ASN A 185 14.95 3.93 4.28
N TYR A 186 15.86 4.27 5.19
CA TYR A 186 16.93 5.21 4.93
C TYR A 186 18.16 4.93 5.78
N ASN A 187 19.30 5.50 5.36
CA ASN A 187 20.53 5.51 6.13
C ASN A 187 20.74 6.89 6.77
N VAL A 188 21.25 6.90 7.99
CA VAL A 188 21.60 8.11 8.76
C VAL A 188 23.08 8.36 8.66
N TYR A 189 23.46 9.60 8.34
CA TYR A 189 24.83 10.04 8.21
C TYR A 189 25.13 11.24 9.13
N LEU A 190 26.37 11.28 9.63
CA LEU A 190 26.98 12.46 10.25
C LEU A 190 28.12 12.89 9.33
N GLY A 191 27.89 13.96 8.57
CA GLY A 191 28.80 14.32 7.47
C GLY A 191 28.92 13.16 6.45
N PRO A 192 30.12 12.65 6.16
CA PRO A 192 30.32 11.53 5.23
C PRO A 192 30.13 10.14 5.89
N VAL A 193 30.04 10.07 7.22
CA VAL A 193 30.07 8.80 7.97
C VAL A 193 28.65 8.28 8.20
N LYS A 194 28.37 7.04 7.76
CA LYS A 194 27.14 6.35 8.08
C LYS A 194 27.13 6.01 9.59
N ARG A 195 26.08 6.42 10.30
CA ARG A 195 25.89 6.23 11.74
C ARG A 195 24.80 5.22 12.09
N GLY A 196 23.87 4.99 11.16
CA GLY A 196 22.76 4.10 11.42
C GLY A 196 21.80 3.98 10.26
N THR A 197 20.64 3.41 10.56
CA THR A 197 19.51 3.25 9.65
C THR A 197 18.23 3.69 10.34
N GLY A 198 17.18 3.88 9.58
CA GLY A 198 15.87 4.15 10.13
C GLY A 198 14.77 3.82 9.16
N SER A 199 13.56 3.86 9.68
CA SER A 199 12.35 3.74 8.89
C SER A 199 11.32 4.79 9.31
N ALA A 200 10.44 5.15 8.39
CA ALA A 200 9.30 5.99 8.68
C ALA A 200 8.08 5.41 7.99
N THR A 201 6.90 5.58 8.59
CA THR A 201 5.63 5.14 8.01
C THR A 201 4.60 6.25 8.06
N LYS A 202 3.79 6.37 7.00
CA LYS A 202 2.65 7.29 6.92
C LYS A 202 1.42 6.50 6.50
N PRO A 203 0.31 6.51 7.28
CA PRO A 203 -0.95 5.92 6.85
C PRO A 203 -1.51 6.66 5.62
N VAL A 204 -1.96 5.91 4.62
CA VAL A 204 -2.47 6.45 3.35
C VAL A 204 -3.73 5.76 2.85
N GLY A 205 -4.17 4.68 3.51
CA GLY A 205 -5.33 3.90 3.10
C GLY A 205 -5.63 2.75 4.05
N VAL A 206 -6.40 1.78 3.57
CA VAL A 206 -6.83 0.59 4.31
C VAL A 206 -6.48 -0.67 3.54
N CYS A 207 -5.96 -1.67 4.24
CA CYS A 207 -5.78 -3.03 3.74
C CYS A 207 -6.88 -3.92 4.34
N PHE A 208 -7.57 -4.68 3.49
CA PHE A 208 -8.54 -5.69 3.91
C PHE A 208 -7.99 -7.09 3.61
N ALA A 209 -7.86 -7.91 4.64
CA ALA A 209 -7.48 -9.32 4.52
C ALA A 209 -8.71 -10.20 4.72
N GLU A 210 -9.07 -11.01 3.71
CA GLU A 210 -10.27 -11.84 3.71
C GLU A 210 -9.90 -13.31 3.91
N TYR A 211 -10.48 -13.92 4.95
CA TYR A 211 -10.28 -15.32 5.32
C TYR A 211 -11.58 -16.10 5.12
N LEU A 212 -11.53 -17.19 4.36
CA LEU A 212 -12.66 -18.07 4.07
C LEU A 212 -12.64 -19.29 4.99
N GLN A 213 -13.83 -19.64 5.55
CA GLN A 213 -14.06 -20.82 6.43
C GLN A 213 -15.18 -21.69 5.89
#